data_4e747fd4c9bc502dfcdd0f4ee0e131c8
#
_entry.id   4e747fd4c9bc502dfcdd0f4ee0e131c8
#
_cell.length_a   1.000
_cell.length_b   1.000
_cell.length_c   1.000
_cell.angle_alpha   90.00
_cell.angle_beta   90.00
_cell.angle_gamma   90.00
#
_symmetry.space_group_name_H-M   'P 1'
#
loop_
_entity.id
_entity.type
_entity.pdbx_description
1 polymer ?
#
loop_
_entity_poly.entity_id
_entity_poly.type
_entity_poly.pdbx_seq_one_letter_code
_entity_poly.pdbx_strand_id
1 'polypeptide(L)'
;MDFTKNIYLCQYIPLIYHRMIKRIKKLKKIRIHREGTDTLIWGFIAIAAIDLLLWRAFDTKIPFYIFTIVFGIIYGIVLNFFQCPVRFFPSEDTENIVVAPADGKIVVIEEVEENIYFHERRLMISIFMSLFNVHANWFPVDGHVKLVHHQDGNYHKAWLPKASEENEHSDIIITTPEGKDILCRQIAGAMARRIVTYAKEGEDCYIDEHLGFIKFGSRVDVYLPIGTEVC
;
A
#
# COMPACT_ATOMS: atom_id res chain seq x y z
N MET A 1 31.32 -10.59 7.07
CA MET A 1 30.05 -11.30 7.32
C MET A 1 29.15 -11.00 6.16
N ASP A 2 28.94 -12.00 5.29
CA ASP A 2 28.26 -11.85 4.02
C ASP A 2 26.79 -11.54 4.18
N PHE A 3 26.36 -10.48 3.52
CA PHE A 3 24.98 -10.05 3.46
C PHE A 3 24.37 -10.37 2.11
N THR A 4 24.07 -11.63 1.86
CA THR A 4 23.16 -12.04 0.81
C THR A 4 21.75 -12.05 1.38
N LYS A 5 20.87 -11.14 0.96
CA LYS A 5 19.51 -11.04 1.45
C LYS A 5 18.49 -11.04 0.35
N ASN A 6 17.60 -12.00 0.46
CA ASN A 6 16.54 -12.25 -0.47
C ASN A 6 15.32 -11.38 -0.17
N ILE A 7 14.89 -10.59 -1.14
CA ILE A 7 13.54 -10.04 -1.18
C ILE A 7 12.66 -11.14 -1.78
N TYR A 8 11.87 -11.82 -0.94
CA TYR A 8 10.96 -12.86 -1.41
C TYR A 8 9.69 -12.24 -1.99
N LEU A 9 9.64 -12.12 -3.30
CA LEU A 9 8.39 -12.16 -4.06
C LEU A 9 7.98 -13.63 -4.18
N CYS A 10 7.19 -14.07 -3.26
CA CYS A 10 6.48 -15.34 -3.09
C CYS A 10 6.59 -16.36 -4.23
N GLN A 11 7.61 -17.22 -4.22
CA GLN A 11 7.60 -18.49 -4.96
C GLN A 11 8.51 -19.49 -4.24
N TYR A 12 8.04 -20.09 -3.14
CA TYR A 12 8.51 -21.44 -2.74
C TYR A 12 7.80 -21.86 -1.46
N ILE A 13 7.04 -22.93 -1.48
CA ILE A 13 7.01 -24.07 -0.56
C ILE A 13 5.75 -24.91 -0.77
N PRO A 14 5.83 -26.19 -1.26
CA PRO A 14 4.63 -27.01 -1.48
C PRO A 14 4.03 -27.70 -0.24
N LEU A 15 4.77 -27.96 0.83
CA LEU A 15 4.25 -28.80 1.94
C LEU A 15 3.74 -28.02 3.16
N ILE A 16 4.38 -26.91 3.51
CA ILE A 16 3.89 -25.96 4.52
C ILE A 16 2.65 -25.25 3.98
N TYR A 17 2.63 -24.98 2.68
CA TYR A 17 1.55 -24.40 1.91
C TYR A 17 0.21 -25.12 2.10
N HIS A 18 0.15 -26.44 2.20
CA HIS A 18 -1.10 -27.19 2.33
C HIS A 18 -1.73 -27.10 3.73
N ARG A 19 -0.92 -27.03 4.79
CA ARG A 19 -1.40 -26.84 6.18
C ARG A 19 -1.85 -25.40 6.43
N MET A 20 -1.18 -24.45 5.81
CA MET A 20 -1.49 -23.02 5.88
C MET A 20 -2.70 -22.63 5.04
N ILE A 21 -2.89 -23.22 3.85
CA ILE A 21 -4.10 -22.98 3.04
C ILE A 21 -5.38 -23.28 3.82
N LYS A 22 -5.39 -24.29 4.72
CA LYS A 22 -6.54 -24.57 5.60
C LYS A 22 -6.76 -23.45 6.64
N ARG A 23 -5.71 -22.79 7.14
CA ARG A 23 -5.80 -21.62 8.05
C ARG A 23 -6.14 -20.35 7.25
N ILE A 24 -5.54 -20.15 6.09
CA ILE A 24 -5.78 -19.00 5.19
C ILE A 24 -7.21 -19.01 4.64
N LYS A 25 -7.80 -20.16 4.31
CA LYS A 25 -9.22 -20.24 3.91
C LYS A 25 -10.18 -19.72 4.99
N LYS A 26 -9.79 -19.78 6.27
CA LYS A 26 -10.56 -19.18 7.39
C LYS A 26 -10.32 -17.68 7.53
N LEU A 27 -9.23 -17.13 6.97
CA LEU A 27 -8.80 -15.73 7.11
C LEU A 27 -9.06 -14.87 5.86
N LYS A 28 -9.59 -15.43 4.76
CA LYS A 28 -10.02 -14.64 3.59
C LYS A 28 -11.25 -13.78 3.91
N LYS A 29 -11.19 -12.98 4.96
CA LYS A 29 -12.10 -11.85 5.12
C LYS A 29 -11.51 -10.68 4.37
N ILE A 30 -12.02 -10.43 3.15
CA ILE A 30 -11.88 -9.14 2.51
C ILE A 30 -12.49 -8.15 3.49
N ARG A 31 -11.66 -7.32 4.08
CA ARG A 31 -12.09 -6.22 4.95
C ARG A 31 -12.09 -4.95 4.13
N ILE A 32 -13.06 -4.09 4.37
CA ILE A 32 -13.02 -2.72 3.87
C ILE A 32 -12.15 -1.92 4.84
N HIS A 33 -11.24 -1.15 4.28
CA HIS A 33 -10.38 -0.27 5.05
C HIS A 33 -11.22 0.82 5.74
N ARG A 34 -10.91 1.15 6.99
CA ARG A 34 -11.67 2.14 7.78
C ARG A 34 -11.78 3.50 7.10
N GLU A 35 -10.72 3.92 6.37
CA GLU A 35 -10.69 5.17 5.63
C GLU A 35 -11.65 5.23 4.42
N GLY A 36 -12.21 4.10 4.02
CA GLY A 36 -13.20 3.99 2.96
C GLY A 36 -14.64 3.92 3.46
N THR A 37 -14.86 3.62 4.74
CA THR A 37 -16.20 3.33 5.27
C THR A 37 -17.18 4.48 5.04
N ASP A 38 -16.79 5.70 5.40
CA ASP A 38 -17.63 6.88 5.23
C ASP A 38 -17.92 7.18 3.76
N THR A 39 -16.88 7.09 2.92
CA THR A 39 -17.00 7.31 1.47
C THR A 39 -17.98 6.30 0.85
N LEU A 40 -17.90 5.05 1.25
CA LEU A 40 -18.77 3.99 0.73
C LEU A 40 -20.21 4.16 1.24
N ILE A 41 -20.43 4.45 2.51
CA ILE A 41 -21.77 4.65 3.07
C ILE A 41 -22.46 5.83 2.38
N TRP A 42 -21.81 7.01 2.36
CA TRP A 42 -22.41 8.20 1.75
C TRP A 42 -22.55 8.06 0.23
N GLY A 43 -21.60 7.41 -0.43
CA GLY A 43 -21.71 7.10 -1.85
C GLY A 43 -22.92 6.20 -2.16
N PHE A 44 -23.14 5.15 -1.36
CA PHE A 44 -24.29 4.28 -1.52
C PHE A 44 -25.63 5.03 -1.30
N ILE A 45 -25.71 5.83 -0.23
CA ILE A 45 -26.91 6.63 0.06
C ILE A 45 -27.21 7.60 -1.07
N ALA A 46 -26.19 8.29 -1.60
CA ALA A 46 -26.35 9.24 -2.71
C ALA A 46 -26.84 8.54 -3.99
N ILE A 47 -26.25 7.38 -4.36
CA ILE A 47 -26.69 6.60 -5.52
C ILE A 47 -28.14 6.16 -5.33
N ALA A 48 -28.51 5.61 -4.18
CA ALA A 48 -29.86 5.16 -3.90
C ALA A 48 -30.90 6.30 -3.94
N ALA A 49 -30.55 7.48 -3.43
CA ALA A 49 -31.41 8.64 -3.49
C ALA A 49 -31.64 9.13 -4.93
N ILE A 50 -30.59 9.18 -5.74
CA ILE A 50 -30.71 9.58 -7.15
C ILE A 50 -31.50 8.54 -7.94
N ASP A 51 -31.26 7.24 -7.72
CA ASP A 51 -32.03 6.17 -8.33
C ASP A 51 -33.53 6.28 -8.03
N LEU A 52 -33.88 6.58 -6.77
CA LEU A 52 -35.27 6.78 -6.37
C LEU A 52 -35.92 8.00 -7.07
N LEU A 53 -35.15 9.09 -7.19
CA LEU A 53 -35.59 10.30 -7.91
C LEU A 53 -35.82 10.04 -9.41
N LEU A 54 -34.86 9.35 -10.06
CA LEU A 54 -34.96 9.00 -11.47
C LEU A 54 -36.16 8.07 -11.74
N TRP A 55 -36.38 7.10 -10.84
CA TRP A 55 -37.51 6.20 -10.93
C TRP A 55 -38.86 6.91 -10.87
N ARG A 56 -38.96 7.98 -10.06
CA ARG A 56 -40.19 8.75 -9.88
C ARG A 56 -40.38 9.86 -10.92
N ALA A 57 -39.29 10.48 -11.38
CA ALA A 57 -39.31 11.63 -12.25
C ALA A 57 -39.61 11.31 -13.71
N PHE A 58 -39.30 10.09 -14.18
CA PHE A 58 -39.44 9.72 -15.57
C PHE A 58 -40.42 8.55 -15.76
N ASP A 59 -41.35 8.67 -16.73
CA ASP A 59 -42.24 7.58 -17.12
C ASP A 59 -41.46 6.42 -17.73
N THR A 60 -40.48 6.74 -18.60
CA THR A 60 -39.55 5.76 -19.12
C THR A 60 -38.44 5.50 -18.09
N LYS A 61 -38.19 4.22 -17.75
CA LYS A 61 -37.18 3.85 -16.75
C LYS A 61 -35.76 3.75 -17.31
N ILE A 62 -35.56 4.18 -18.54
CA ILE A 62 -34.23 4.16 -19.20
C ILE A 62 -33.19 4.96 -18.43
N PRO A 63 -33.45 6.23 -18.00
CA PRO A 63 -32.45 7.00 -17.23
C PRO A 63 -32.03 6.33 -15.92
N PHE A 64 -32.98 5.70 -15.23
CA PHE A 64 -32.72 4.94 -14.00
C PHE A 64 -31.74 3.78 -14.28
N TYR A 65 -32.03 2.92 -15.28
CA TYR A 65 -31.16 1.79 -15.57
C TYR A 65 -29.76 2.20 -16.00
N ILE A 66 -29.64 3.25 -16.85
CA ILE A 66 -28.33 3.76 -17.27
C ILE A 66 -27.53 4.25 -16.06
N PHE A 67 -28.16 5.06 -15.20
CA PHE A 67 -27.49 5.59 -14.00
C PHE A 67 -27.05 4.46 -13.06
N THR A 68 -27.95 3.53 -12.74
CA THR A 68 -27.67 2.39 -11.84
C THR A 68 -26.52 1.55 -12.33
N ILE A 69 -26.46 1.24 -13.64
CA ILE A 69 -25.36 0.46 -14.22
C ILE A 69 -24.03 1.22 -14.14
N VAL A 70 -24.00 2.47 -14.60
CA VAL A 70 -22.77 3.28 -14.65
C VAL A 70 -22.23 3.50 -13.22
N PHE A 71 -23.07 3.98 -12.32
CA PHE A 71 -22.63 4.26 -10.95
C PHE A 71 -22.43 2.99 -10.12
N GLY A 72 -23.12 1.91 -10.43
CA GLY A 72 -22.85 0.59 -9.85
C GLY A 72 -21.45 0.08 -10.21
N ILE A 73 -21.00 0.26 -11.46
CA ILE A 73 -19.63 -0.06 -11.88
C ILE A 73 -18.61 0.82 -11.14
N ILE A 74 -18.84 2.13 -11.11
CA ILE A 74 -17.97 3.08 -10.40
C ILE A 74 -17.89 2.71 -8.91
N TYR A 75 -19.01 2.43 -8.28
CA TYR A 75 -19.06 2.02 -6.88
C TYR A 75 -18.30 0.71 -6.63
N GLY A 76 -18.40 -0.25 -7.57
CA GLY A 76 -17.60 -1.48 -7.54
C GLY A 76 -16.10 -1.24 -7.59
N ILE A 77 -15.64 -0.27 -8.41
CA ILE A 77 -14.23 0.14 -8.48
C ILE A 77 -13.79 0.76 -7.15
N VAL A 78 -14.63 1.63 -6.55
CA VAL A 78 -14.35 2.26 -5.26
C VAL A 78 -14.31 1.22 -4.13
N LEU A 79 -15.20 0.22 -4.15
CA LEU A 79 -15.16 -0.90 -3.21
C LEU A 79 -13.85 -1.69 -3.33
N ASN A 80 -13.42 -1.98 -4.57
CA ASN A 80 -12.15 -2.66 -4.81
C ASN A 80 -10.96 -1.84 -4.31
N PHE A 81 -10.99 -0.53 -4.51
CA PHE A 81 -9.94 0.38 -4.06
C PHE A 81 -9.75 0.35 -2.53
N PHE A 82 -10.85 0.33 -1.76
CA PHE A 82 -10.81 0.30 -0.29
C PHE A 82 -10.69 -1.10 0.30
N GLN A 83 -10.36 -2.11 -0.50
CA GLN A 83 -10.05 -3.43 0.03
C GLN A 83 -8.83 -3.39 0.93
N CYS A 84 -8.91 -4.14 2.02
CA CYS A 84 -7.83 -4.34 2.97
C CYS A 84 -7.75 -5.83 3.30
N PRO A 85 -7.10 -6.63 2.45
CA PRO A 85 -6.93 -8.04 2.72
C PRO A 85 -6.00 -8.25 3.93
N VAL A 86 -6.31 -9.24 4.75
CA VAL A 86 -5.38 -9.68 5.77
C VAL A 86 -4.20 -10.35 5.07
N ARG A 87 -3.01 -9.81 5.26
CA ARG A 87 -1.75 -10.39 4.80
C ARG A 87 -1.22 -11.32 5.87
N PHE A 88 -0.45 -12.27 5.45
CA PHE A 88 0.24 -13.19 6.33
C PHE A 88 1.53 -13.66 5.67
N PHE A 89 2.65 -13.37 6.31
CA PHE A 89 3.94 -13.88 5.86
C PHE A 89 4.10 -15.32 6.34
N PRO A 90 4.46 -16.26 5.45
CA PRO A 90 4.39 -17.69 5.77
C PRO A 90 5.54 -18.23 6.62
N SER A 91 6.56 -17.46 6.90
CA SER A 91 7.71 -17.87 7.71
C SER A 91 7.63 -17.28 9.12
N GLU A 92 8.06 -18.06 10.12
CA GLU A 92 8.30 -17.54 11.48
C GLU A 92 9.68 -16.89 11.56
N ASP A 93 10.58 -17.25 10.65
CA ASP A 93 11.89 -16.62 10.51
C ASP A 93 11.78 -15.45 9.55
N THR A 94 11.80 -14.26 10.10
CA THR A 94 11.74 -12.97 9.40
C THR A 94 13.09 -12.26 9.39
N GLU A 95 14.13 -12.88 9.98
CA GLU A 95 15.46 -12.29 10.00
C GLU A 95 15.98 -12.10 8.59
N ASN A 96 16.48 -10.89 8.35
CA ASN A 96 17.10 -10.56 7.07
C ASN A 96 16.16 -10.62 5.83
N ILE A 97 14.85 -10.59 6.02
CA ILE A 97 13.85 -10.58 4.96
C ILE A 97 13.23 -9.19 4.85
N VAL A 98 13.08 -8.72 3.62
CA VAL A 98 12.32 -7.52 3.30
C VAL A 98 11.16 -7.92 2.41
N VAL A 99 9.94 -7.63 2.83
CA VAL A 99 8.72 -7.93 2.09
C VAL A 99 8.23 -6.68 1.37
N ALA A 100 7.65 -6.85 0.19
CA ALA A 100 7.04 -5.73 -0.53
C ALA A 100 5.94 -5.07 0.32
N PRO A 101 6.04 -3.77 0.63
CA PRO A 101 5.09 -3.07 1.50
C PRO A 101 3.76 -2.77 0.84
N ALA A 102 3.61 -3.00 -0.46
CA ALA A 102 2.42 -2.65 -1.23
C ALA A 102 2.17 -3.61 -2.38
N ASP A 103 0.91 -3.71 -2.80
CA ASP A 103 0.54 -4.37 -4.06
C ASP A 103 0.77 -3.40 -5.22
N GLY A 104 1.56 -3.81 -6.21
CA GLY A 104 1.80 -2.95 -7.35
C GLY A 104 2.77 -3.53 -8.36
N LYS A 105 3.27 -2.66 -9.22
CA LYS A 105 4.31 -2.97 -10.19
C LYS A 105 5.60 -2.28 -9.77
N ILE A 106 6.69 -3.03 -9.69
CA ILE A 106 8.01 -2.45 -9.53
C ILE A 106 8.32 -1.65 -10.80
N VAL A 107 8.62 -0.38 -10.64
CA VAL A 107 8.91 0.56 -11.73
C VAL A 107 10.36 1.01 -11.75
N VAL A 108 11.05 0.96 -10.60
CA VAL A 108 12.46 1.31 -10.47
C VAL A 108 13.13 0.34 -9.51
N ILE A 109 14.34 -0.11 -9.84
CA ILE A 109 15.31 -0.75 -8.95
C ILE A 109 16.65 -0.14 -9.32
N GLU A 110 17.18 0.75 -8.49
CA GLU A 110 18.45 1.42 -8.76
C GLU A 110 19.15 1.84 -7.47
N GLU A 111 20.46 2.00 -7.55
CA GLU A 111 21.24 2.57 -6.47
C GLU A 111 21.22 4.09 -6.57
N VAL A 112 20.73 4.75 -5.52
CA VAL A 112 20.61 6.20 -5.45
C VAL A 112 21.36 6.74 -4.23
N GLU A 113 21.79 8.00 -4.30
CA GLU A 113 22.27 8.74 -3.14
C GLU A 113 21.07 9.19 -2.30
N GLU A 114 20.97 8.71 -1.07
CA GLU A 114 19.94 9.17 -0.15
C GLU A 114 20.51 10.30 0.72
N ASN A 115 20.10 11.55 0.43
CA ASN A 115 20.71 12.74 0.98
C ASN A 115 19.95 13.38 2.15
N ILE A 116 18.83 12.80 2.58
CA ILE A 116 17.96 13.40 3.62
C ILE A 116 18.30 12.81 5.00
N TYR A 117 18.35 11.48 5.09
CA TYR A 117 18.47 10.77 6.36
C TYR A 117 19.78 10.01 6.52
N PHE A 118 20.25 9.36 5.44
CA PHE A 118 21.38 8.43 5.52
C PHE A 118 22.69 9.04 5.01
N HIS A 119 22.61 10.00 4.07
CA HIS A 119 23.75 10.61 3.40
C HIS A 119 24.73 9.57 2.81
N GLU A 120 24.15 8.51 2.23
CA GLU A 120 24.90 7.41 1.63
C GLU A 120 24.10 6.77 0.48
N ARG A 121 24.78 5.94 -0.32
CA ARG A 121 24.11 5.21 -1.40
C ARG A 121 23.23 4.10 -0.82
N ARG A 122 22.03 4.01 -1.36
CA ARG A 122 21.02 3.00 -1.01
C ARG A 122 20.43 2.36 -2.26
N LEU A 123 20.02 1.11 -2.14
CA LEU A 123 19.22 0.45 -3.17
C LEU A 123 17.76 0.90 -3.00
N MET A 124 17.26 1.66 -3.97
CA MET A 124 15.86 2.11 -4.00
C MET A 124 15.03 1.17 -4.86
N ILE A 125 13.92 0.68 -4.30
CA ILE A 125 12.91 -0.11 -5.00
C ILE A 125 11.60 0.68 -4.96
N SER A 126 11.09 1.06 -6.14
CA SER A 126 9.84 1.81 -6.27
C SER A 126 8.71 0.92 -6.75
N ILE A 127 7.60 0.90 -6.00
CA ILE A 127 6.40 0.11 -6.28
C ILE A 127 5.25 1.06 -6.61
N PHE A 128 4.82 1.08 -7.87
CA PHE A 128 3.69 1.87 -8.32
C PHE A 128 2.37 1.12 -8.14
N MET A 129 1.39 1.76 -7.51
CA MET A 129 0.04 1.24 -7.30
C MET A 129 -0.95 1.92 -8.24
N SER A 130 -1.56 1.14 -9.13
CA SER A 130 -2.66 1.59 -9.98
C SER A 130 -3.97 1.63 -9.20
N LEU A 131 -5.00 2.31 -9.71
CA LEU A 131 -6.32 2.38 -9.07
C LEU A 131 -6.98 1.01 -8.78
N PHE A 132 -6.54 -0.05 -9.47
CA PHE A 132 -7.06 -1.40 -9.31
C PHE A 132 -6.30 -2.23 -8.28
N ASN A 133 -5.17 -1.75 -7.78
CA ASN A 133 -4.41 -2.39 -6.72
C ASN A 133 -4.99 -2.05 -5.33
N VAL A 134 -4.66 -2.87 -4.35
CA VAL A 134 -4.93 -2.55 -2.95
C VAL A 134 -4.00 -1.42 -2.51
N HIS A 135 -4.55 -0.38 -1.88
CA HIS A 135 -3.80 0.80 -1.47
C HIS A 135 -3.42 0.82 0.03
N ALA A 136 -3.73 -0.25 0.74
CA ALA A 136 -3.17 -0.48 2.06
C ALA A 136 -1.68 -0.83 1.94
N ASN A 137 -0.88 -0.36 2.89
CA ASN A 137 0.55 -0.63 2.97
C ASN A 137 0.84 -1.39 4.27
N TRP A 138 1.87 -2.23 4.21
CA TRP A 138 2.32 -3.07 5.33
C TRP A 138 3.78 -2.78 5.64
N PHE A 139 4.19 -3.07 6.85
CA PHE A 139 5.60 -2.96 7.22
C PHE A 139 6.44 -3.95 6.41
N PRO A 140 7.55 -3.48 5.80
CA PRO A 140 8.40 -4.34 4.97
C PRO A 140 9.31 -5.26 5.78
N VAL A 141 9.56 -4.94 7.04
CA VAL A 141 10.46 -5.66 7.95
C VAL A 141 9.92 -5.64 9.37
N ASP A 142 10.37 -6.59 10.19
CA ASP A 142 10.26 -6.51 11.64
C ASP A 142 11.32 -5.53 12.17
N GLY A 143 10.96 -4.76 13.20
CA GLY A 143 11.89 -3.82 13.78
C GLY A 143 11.23 -2.78 14.68
N HIS A 144 11.96 -1.71 14.90
CA HIS A 144 11.55 -0.58 15.73
C HIS A 144 11.41 0.69 14.86
N VAL A 145 10.29 1.38 14.95
CA VAL A 145 10.06 2.62 14.19
C VAL A 145 10.87 3.75 14.81
N LYS A 146 11.94 4.14 14.13
CA LYS A 146 12.89 5.17 14.57
C LYS A 146 12.40 6.58 14.28
N LEU A 147 11.74 6.79 13.14
CA LEU A 147 11.27 8.10 12.68
C LEU A 147 10.00 7.95 11.86
N VAL A 148 9.06 8.88 12.05
CA VAL A 148 7.92 9.10 11.17
C VAL A 148 7.86 10.57 10.82
N HIS A 149 8.11 10.92 9.57
CA HIS A 149 8.10 12.29 9.10
C HIS A 149 7.13 12.43 7.93
N HIS A 150 6.18 13.35 8.04
CA HIS A 150 5.25 13.71 6.96
C HIS A 150 5.65 15.05 6.36
N GLN A 151 5.75 15.10 5.05
CA GLN A 151 6.08 16.31 4.32
C GLN A 151 4.97 16.63 3.32
N ASP A 152 4.40 17.82 3.44
CA ASP A 152 3.51 18.38 2.44
C ASP A 152 4.27 18.66 1.15
N GLY A 153 3.62 18.44 0.01
CA GLY A 153 4.27 18.62 -1.27
C GLY A 153 3.29 18.76 -2.43
N ASN A 154 3.80 18.63 -3.63
CA ASN A 154 3.03 18.66 -4.86
C ASN A 154 2.29 17.34 -5.09
N TYR A 155 1.46 17.30 -6.15
CA TYR A 155 0.70 16.11 -6.56
C TYR A 155 1.01 15.77 -8.02
N HIS A 156 2.28 15.50 -8.31
CA HIS A 156 2.69 15.00 -9.62
C HIS A 156 2.31 13.54 -9.80
N LYS A 157 2.28 13.08 -11.04
CA LYS A 157 2.00 11.67 -11.35
C LYS A 157 3.03 10.78 -10.67
N ALA A 158 2.57 9.84 -9.83
CA ALA A 158 3.43 9.03 -8.96
C ALA A 158 4.49 8.19 -9.70
N TRP A 159 4.31 7.91 -10.98
CA TRP A 159 5.31 7.17 -11.77
C TRP A 159 6.47 8.03 -12.31
N LEU A 160 6.44 9.36 -12.11
CA LEU A 160 7.53 10.22 -12.51
C LEU A 160 8.67 10.17 -11.46
N PRO A 161 9.95 10.19 -11.88
CA PRO A 161 11.08 10.19 -10.95
C PRO A 161 11.02 11.31 -9.91
N LYS A 162 10.64 12.51 -10.31
CA LYS A 162 10.50 13.68 -9.43
C LYS A 162 9.44 13.54 -8.34
N ALA A 163 8.50 12.61 -8.48
CA ALA A 163 7.45 12.42 -7.50
C ALA A 163 7.98 11.99 -6.12
N SER A 164 9.14 11.34 -6.04
CA SER A 164 9.76 10.95 -4.77
C SER A 164 10.20 12.12 -3.90
N GLU A 165 10.53 13.24 -4.52
CA GLU A 165 11.10 14.41 -3.82
C GLU A 165 10.10 15.56 -3.72
N GLU A 166 9.25 15.75 -4.75
CA GLU A 166 8.39 16.92 -4.85
C GLU A 166 6.96 16.69 -4.34
N ASN A 167 6.48 15.43 -4.32
CA ASN A 167 5.12 15.12 -3.89
C ASN A 167 5.00 15.04 -2.36
N GLU A 168 3.76 15.25 -1.88
CA GLU A 168 3.40 14.90 -0.51
C GLU A 168 3.84 13.46 -0.23
N HIS A 169 4.62 13.26 0.82
CA HIS A 169 5.13 11.96 1.20
C HIS A 169 5.21 11.79 2.72
N SER A 170 5.24 10.54 3.14
CA SER A 170 5.48 10.16 4.53
C SER A 170 6.65 9.19 4.58
N ASP A 171 7.68 9.57 5.31
CA ASP A 171 8.92 8.83 5.51
C ASP A 171 8.88 8.08 6.82
N ILE A 172 9.12 6.79 6.77
CA ILE A 172 9.15 5.90 7.93
C ILE A 172 10.50 5.19 7.95
N ILE A 173 11.32 5.45 8.96
CA ILE A 173 12.59 4.75 9.17
C ILE A 173 12.37 3.67 10.22
N ILE A 174 12.74 2.44 9.85
CA ILE A 174 12.63 1.27 10.69
C ILE A 174 14.02 0.70 10.93
N THR A 175 14.41 0.55 12.18
CA THR A 175 15.64 -0.11 12.58
C THR A 175 15.35 -1.58 12.80
N THR A 176 15.97 -2.45 12.02
CA THR A 176 15.81 -3.91 12.16
C THR A 176 16.52 -4.42 13.42
N PRO A 177 16.22 -5.65 13.92
CA PRO A 177 16.91 -6.23 15.06
C PRO A 177 18.44 -6.30 14.91
N GLU A 178 18.93 -6.37 13.66
CA GLU A 178 20.37 -6.37 13.35
C GLU A 178 20.97 -4.95 13.31
N GLY A 179 20.18 -3.92 13.67
CA GLY A 179 20.63 -2.52 13.73
C GLY A 179 20.75 -1.83 12.37
N LYS A 180 20.03 -2.30 11.34
CA LYS A 180 19.99 -1.66 10.03
C LYS A 180 18.78 -0.76 9.90
N ASP A 181 19.01 0.44 9.40
CA ASP A 181 17.94 1.37 9.10
C ASP A 181 17.43 1.15 7.66
N ILE A 182 16.12 1.01 7.53
CA ILE A 182 15.38 0.90 6.27
C ILE A 182 14.39 2.05 6.22
N LEU A 183 14.40 2.79 5.10
CA LEU A 183 13.42 3.84 4.85
C LEU A 183 12.31 3.30 3.95
N CYS A 184 11.08 3.44 4.41
CA CYS A 184 9.87 3.24 3.62
C CYS A 184 9.19 4.58 3.39
N ARG A 185 9.12 5.04 2.14
CA ARG A 185 8.52 6.32 1.75
C ARG A 185 7.20 6.08 1.05
N GLN A 186 6.10 6.54 1.65
CA GLN A 186 4.78 6.57 1.03
C GLN A 186 4.65 7.87 0.24
N ILE A 187 4.29 7.81 -1.05
CA ILE A 187 4.26 8.97 -1.95
C ILE A 187 2.87 9.12 -2.54
N ALA A 188 2.28 10.30 -2.36
CA ALA A 188 1.03 10.66 -2.98
C ALA A 188 1.18 10.86 -4.50
N GLY A 189 0.17 10.46 -5.27
CA GLY A 189 0.12 10.71 -6.71
C GLY A 189 -0.82 11.86 -7.09
N ALA A 190 -1.01 12.07 -8.39
CA ALA A 190 -1.81 13.18 -8.92
C ALA A 190 -3.29 13.21 -8.45
N MET A 191 -3.85 12.07 -8.10
CA MET A 191 -5.20 11.95 -7.55
C MET A 191 -5.20 11.70 -6.04
N ALA A 192 -4.06 11.29 -5.47
CA ALA A 192 -3.88 11.04 -4.05
C ALA A 192 -3.68 12.37 -3.34
N ARG A 193 -4.63 12.73 -2.48
CA ARG A 193 -4.55 13.95 -1.67
C ARG A 193 -4.38 13.68 -0.18
N ARG A 194 -4.13 12.43 0.19
CA ARG A 194 -3.95 12.07 1.60
C ARG A 194 -3.22 10.75 1.78
N ILE A 195 -2.13 10.83 2.50
CA ILE A 195 -1.43 9.68 3.07
C ILE A 195 -1.90 9.53 4.52
N VAL A 196 -2.25 8.31 4.90
CA VAL A 196 -2.55 7.95 6.28
C VAL A 196 -1.48 6.98 6.73
N THR A 197 -0.66 7.38 7.69
CA THR A 197 0.39 6.57 8.27
C THR A 197 -0.06 6.10 9.65
N TYR A 198 0.09 4.80 9.94
CA TYR A 198 -0.23 4.20 11.24
C TYR A 198 1.01 3.94 12.07
N ALA A 199 2.19 3.96 11.44
CA ALA A 199 3.45 3.88 12.13
C ALA A 199 3.58 5.02 13.16
N LYS A 200 4.12 4.70 14.33
CA LYS A 200 4.42 5.68 15.37
C LYS A 200 5.84 5.51 15.85
N GLU A 201 6.52 6.62 16.02
CA GLU A 201 7.88 6.62 16.55
C GLU A 201 7.93 5.96 17.92
N GLY A 202 8.95 5.12 18.12
CA GLY A 202 9.16 4.43 19.37
C GLY A 202 8.35 3.15 19.55
N GLU A 203 7.50 2.75 18.59
CA GLU A 203 6.76 1.49 18.64
C GLU A 203 7.49 0.39 17.83
N ASP A 204 7.35 -0.84 18.25
CA ASP A 204 7.79 -2.00 17.47
C ASP A 204 6.82 -2.26 16.34
N CYS A 205 7.32 -2.76 15.22
CA CYS A 205 6.54 -3.09 14.05
C CYS A 205 6.92 -4.48 13.51
N TYR A 206 5.94 -5.13 12.92
CA TYR A 206 6.09 -6.48 12.39
C TYR A 206 5.62 -6.56 10.94
N ILE A 207 6.26 -7.44 10.16
CA ILE A 207 5.80 -7.82 8.82
C ILE A 207 4.32 -8.21 8.92
N ASP A 208 3.51 -7.85 7.92
CA ASP A 208 2.06 -8.05 7.88
C ASP A 208 1.21 -7.07 8.70
N GLU A 209 1.79 -6.25 9.57
CA GLU A 209 1.07 -5.15 10.20
C GLU A 209 0.91 -3.96 9.25
N HIS A 210 -0.16 -3.20 9.46
CA HIS A 210 -0.48 -2.07 8.62
C HIS A 210 0.45 -0.88 8.87
N LEU A 211 1.25 -0.53 7.86
CA LEU A 211 2.03 0.70 7.82
C LEU A 211 1.14 1.93 7.59
N GLY A 212 0.18 1.82 6.67
CA GLY A 212 -0.67 2.94 6.32
C GLY A 212 -1.60 2.69 5.14
N PHE A 213 -2.15 3.78 4.60
CA PHE A 213 -3.04 3.79 3.44
C PHE A 213 -2.83 5.06 2.61
N ILE A 214 -2.71 4.92 1.28
CA ILE A 214 -2.56 6.07 0.38
C ILE A 214 -3.80 6.16 -0.51
N LYS A 215 -4.49 7.31 -0.53
CA LYS A 215 -5.74 7.47 -1.30
C LYS A 215 -5.43 7.86 -2.75
N PHE A 216 -5.85 7.04 -3.73
CA PHE A 216 -5.91 7.29 -5.19
C PHE A 216 -4.60 7.50 -5.94
N GLY A 217 -4.00 6.39 -6.40
CA GLY A 217 -2.83 6.36 -7.28
C GLY A 217 -1.57 6.84 -6.59
N SER A 218 -0.69 5.92 -6.28
CA SER A 218 0.39 6.15 -5.33
C SER A 218 1.62 5.32 -5.66
N ARG A 219 2.69 5.60 -4.95
CA ARG A 219 3.94 4.85 -5.02
C ARG A 219 4.49 4.65 -3.61
N VAL A 220 5.14 3.53 -3.40
CA VAL A 220 5.93 3.29 -2.20
C VAL A 220 7.37 3.02 -2.64
N ASP A 221 8.31 3.77 -2.08
CA ASP A 221 9.74 3.57 -2.27
C ASP A 221 10.33 2.95 -1.01
N VAL A 222 11.15 1.92 -1.19
CA VAL A 222 11.90 1.28 -0.10
C VAL A 222 13.39 1.47 -0.38
N TYR A 223 14.10 2.04 0.60
CA TYR A 223 15.54 2.27 0.52
C TYR A 223 16.25 1.28 1.43
N LEU A 224 17.05 0.43 0.82
CA LEU A 224 17.73 -0.68 1.45
C LEU A 224 19.25 -0.47 1.44
N PRO A 225 19.99 -1.12 2.34
CA PRO A 225 21.44 -1.15 2.25
C PRO A 225 21.93 -1.71 0.92
N ILE A 226 23.05 -1.17 0.40
CA ILE A 226 23.69 -1.69 -0.81
C ILE A 226 24.06 -3.16 -0.63
N GLY A 227 23.91 -3.96 -1.71
CA GLY A 227 24.17 -5.40 -1.69
C GLY A 227 22.97 -6.23 -1.22
N THR A 228 21.79 -5.63 -1.03
CA THR A 228 20.55 -6.37 -0.84
C THR A 228 20.16 -7.05 -2.14
N GLU A 229 19.97 -8.38 -2.12
CA GLU A 229 19.52 -9.15 -3.28
C GLU A 229 18.01 -8.98 -3.49
N VAL A 230 17.63 -8.79 -4.74
CA VAL A 230 16.21 -8.67 -5.17
C VAL A 230 15.83 -9.93 -5.93
N CYS A 231 14.78 -10.64 -5.46
CA CYS A 231 14.26 -11.86 -6.08
C CYS A 231 12.94 -11.62 -6.82
#